data_78c096043aabcaf5c6844114745eea37
#
_entry.id   78c096043aabcaf5c6844114745eea37
#
_cell.length_a   1.000
_cell.length_b   1.000
_cell.length_c   1.000
_cell.angle_alpha   90.00
_cell.angle_beta   90.00
_cell.angle_gamma   90.00
#
_symmetry.space_group_name_H-M   'P 1'
#
loop_
_entity.id
_entity.type
_entity.pdbx_description
1 polymer ?
#
loop_
_entity_poly.entity_id
_entity_poly.type
_entity_poly.pdbx_seq_one_letter_code
_entity_poly.pdbx_strand_id
1 'polypeptide(L)'
;MTTTVRTGQAPAKLGRDEFHIRFRQAFQDPGYDALGEELAAIENVAWDAYHQGRKAPHTVKAGPGFADPGYDLSVEWKQARDRLIGAEQHQKNPDSRNRVLLIIASARNDGTCPGEVSKTWRMTNIAKEQLLEEGFEADVLDLSLINSDYDRHIHPCKGCVSTAMPLCHWPCSCYPNHGERQVNDWMNEIYERWVLAHGIIIVTPVYWYQTPGVLKQMIDRLVCADGGNPDPTSTHGKTAEEAKQIERDGWDYPKHLAGRAFGLLVHGDVAGIEGVRRSLSDWLEWMGLVNSGSFGQLDRFIGYYESYADSHETFDRDKAVQEETRNVARAVATAVREVRAGRVAVVSQPLKDPRPK
;
A
#
# COMPACT_ATOMS: atom_id res chain seq x y z
N MET A 1 19.25 12.43 -29.40
CA MET A 1 18.18 11.43 -29.37
C MET A 1 17.00 12.09 -28.69
N THR A 2 15.88 12.28 -29.39
CA THR A 2 14.64 12.75 -28.79
C THR A 2 14.06 11.62 -27.99
N THR A 3 14.22 11.65 -26.68
CA THR A 3 13.58 10.67 -25.79
C THR A 3 12.08 10.91 -25.85
N THR A 4 11.32 9.92 -26.31
CA THR A 4 9.85 9.99 -26.28
C THR A 4 9.43 9.98 -24.81
N VAL A 5 9.00 11.12 -24.32
CA VAL A 5 8.62 11.29 -22.92
C VAL A 5 7.12 11.10 -22.81
N ARG A 6 6.70 10.17 -21.94
CA ARG A 6 5.29 9.99 -21.64
C ARG A 6 4.76 11.21 -20.88
N THR A 7 3.80 11.89 -21.48
CA THR A 7 2.96 12.88 -20.82
C THR A 7 1.63 12.26 -20.43
N GLY A 8 0.95 12.74 -19.45
CA GLY A 8 -0.31 12.13 -19.04
C GLY A 8 -1.05 12.91 -17.96
N GLN A 9 -0.62 14.14 -17.75
CA GLN A 9 -1.24 15.02 -16.78
C GLN A 9 -1.97 16.16 -17.48
N ALA A 10 -2.92 16.77 -16.78
CA ALA A 10 -3.51 18.03 -17.21
C ALA A 10 -2.42 19.11 -17.39
N PRO A 11 -2.67 20.14 -18.19
CA PRO A 11 -1.75 21.26 -18.31
C PRO A 11 -1.33 21.82 -16.95
N ALA A 12 -0.09 22.28 -16.86
CA ALA A 12 0.45 22.90 -15.65
C ALA A 12 -0.42 24.09 -15.20
N LYS A 13 -0.65 24.18 -13.88
CA LYS A 13 -1.53 25.19 -13.29
C LYS A 13 -0.78 26.35 -12.66
N LEU A 14 0.48 26.12 -12.22
CA LEU A 14 1.31 27.16 -11.63
C LEU A 14 1.89 28.04 -12.73
N GLY A 15 1.96 29.34 -12.47
CA GLY A 15 2.82 30.25 -13.21
C GLY A 15 4.30 30.02 -12.87
N ARG A 16 5.21 30.53 -13.72
CA ARG A 16 6.66 30.36 -13.53
C ARG A 16 7.15 30.89 -12.16
N ASP A 17 6.65 32.04 -11.74
CA ASP A 17 7.09 32.71 -10.49
C ASP A 17 6.66 31.89 -9.26
N GLU A 18 5.42 31.39 -9.26
CA GLU A 18 4.96 30.54 -8.15
C GLU A 18 5.69 29.18 -8.12
N PHE A 19 5.97 28.60 -9.29
CA PHE A 19 6.79 27.38 -9.37
C PHE A 19 8.18 27.64 -8.81
N HIS A 20 8.84 28.75 -9.17
CA HIS A 20 10.13 29.15 -8.66
C HIS A 20 10.14 29.21 -7.13
N ILE A 21 9.17 29.89 -6.54
CA ILE A 21 9.06 30.01 -5.08
C ILE A 21 8.97 28.63 -4.42
N ARG A 22 8.07 27.78 -4.90
CA ARG A 22 7.87 26.42 -4.35
C ARG A 22 9.08 25.51 -4.56
N PHE A 23 9.70 25.58 -5.73
CA PHE A 23 10.88 24.80 -6.04
C PHE A 23 12.04 25.12 -5.10
N ARG A 24 12.30 26.43 -4.90
CA ARG A 24 13.40 26.90 -4.04
C ARG A 24 13.21 26.62 -2.55
N GLN A 25 11.99 26.37 -2.09
CA GLN A 25 11.75 26.01 -0.68
C GLN A 25 12.50 24.73 -0.25
N ALA A 26 12.79 23.82 -1.17
CA ALA A 26 13.54 22.61 -0.86
C ALA A 26 15.06 22.83 -0.68
N PHE A 27 15.56 24.06 -0.99
CA PHE A 27 16.98 24.42 -1.03
C PHE A 27 17.27 25.68 -0.18
N GLN A 28 16.61 25.78 1.00
CA GLN A 28 16.78 26.92 1.91
C GLN A 28 17.91 26.72 2.94
N ASP A 29 18.56 25.53 2.95
CA ASP A 29 19.73 25.33 3.79
C ASP A 29 20.88 26.22 3.29
N PRO A 30 21.59 26.95 4.20
CA PRO A 30 22.72 27.79 3.83
C PRO A 30 23.82 27.08 3.03
N GLY A 31 23.94 25.76 3.13
CA GLY A 31 24.83 24.96 2.30
C GLY A 31 24.60 25.09 0.81
N TYR A 32 23.40 25.52 0.39
CA TYR A 32 23.07 25.77 -1.03
C TYR A 32 23.34 27.20 -1.52
N ASP A 33 23.74 28.15 -0.65
CA ASP A 33 23.91 29.56 -1.05
C ASP A 33 24.94 29.78 -2.14
N ALA A 34 25.99 28.97 -2.16
CA ALA A 34 27.03 29.02 -3.17
C ALA A 34 26.65 28.36 -4.52
N LEU A 35 25.50 27.66 -4.61
CA LEU A 35 25.07 26.85 -5.77
C LEU A 35 23.96 27.55 -6.58
N GLY A 36 23.92 28.86 -6.63
CA GLY A 36 22.82 29.63 -7.24
C GLY A 36 22.63 29.36 -8.74
N GLU A 37 23.74 29.23 -9.50
CA GLU A 37 23.70 28.98 -10.95
C GLU A 37 23.27 27.54 -11.25
N GLU A 38 23.78 26.57 -10.49
CA GLU A 38 23.43 25.15 -10.63
C GLU A 38 21.96 24.92 -10.29
N LEU A 39 21.49 25.52 -9.20
CA LEU A 39 20.08 25.47 -8.82
C LEU A 39 19.16 26.08 -9.87
N ALA A 40 19.59 27.17 -10.52
CA ALA A 40 18.82 27.77 -11.61
C ALA A 40 18.75 26.84 -12.83
N ALA A 41 19.84 26.14 -13.16
CA ALA A 41 19.87 25.17 -14.25
C ALA A 41 18.94 23.98 -13.96
N ILE A 42 19.00 23.41 -12.74
CA ILE A 42 18.15 22.31 -12.31
C ILE A 42 16.67 22.74 -12.29
N GLU A 43 16.38 23.95 -11.79
CA GLU A 43 15.03 24.52 -11.77
C GLU A 43 14.42 24.64 -13.16
N ASN A 44 15.20 25.08 -14.17
CA ASN A 44 14.74 25.18 -15.54
C ASN A 44 14.33 23.80 -16.10
N VAL A 45 15.12 22.76 -15.86
CA VAL A 45 14.76 21.39 -16.26
C VAL A 45 13.50 20.91 -15.53
N ALA A 46 13.39 21.20 -14.24
CA ALA A 46 12.21 20.85 -13.44
C ALA A 46 10.95 21.59 -13.91
N TRP A 47 11.08 22.89 -14.26
CA TRP A 47 10.00 23.67 -14.85
C TRP A 47 9.52 23.08 -16.16
N ASP A 48 10.45 22.75 -17.07
CA ASP A 48 10.11 22.14 -18.35
C ASP A 48 9.38 20.81 -18.16
N ALA A 49 9.83 20.01 -17.22
CA ALA A 49 9.16 18.74 -16.87
C ALA A 49 7.74 18.96 -16.34
N TYR A 50 7.57 19.96 -15.46
CA TYR A 50 6.27 20.34 -14.91
C TYR A 50 5.34 20.91 -15.98
N HIS A 51 5.82 21.89 -16.75
CA HIS A 51 5.04 22.58 -17.78
C HIS A 51 4.57 21.64 -18.90
N GLN A 52 5.43 20.69 -19.29
CA GLN A 52 5.10 19.66 -20.29
C GLN A 52 4.29 18.50 -19.72
N GLY A 53 4.04 18.45 -18.41
CA GLY A 53 3.36 17.33 -17.76
C GLY A 53 4.12 16.01 -17.91
N ARG A 54 5.47 16.06 -17.83
CA ARG A 54 6.36 14.94 -18.03
C ARG A 54 6.19 13.92 -16.90
N LYS A 55 5.53 12.78 -17.18
CA LYS A 55 5.19 11.77 -16.18
C LYS A 55 6.32 10.75 -15.98
N ALA A 56 6.79 10.13 -17.07
CA ALA A 56 7.84 9.14 -17.04
C ALA A 56 8.86 9.43 -18.16
N PRO A 57 10.12 9.79 -17.82
CA PRO A 57 11.14 10.11 -18.83
C PRO A 57 11.69 8.87 -19.55
N HIS A 58 11.59 7.69 -18.92
CA HIS A 58 12.02 6.43 -19.50
C HIS A 58 10.83 5.56 -19.81
N THR A 59 10.71 5.17 -21.08
CA THR A 59 9.62 4.33 -21.57
C THR A 59 10.14 3.08 -22.28
N VAL A 60 9.29 2.07 -22.33
CA VAL A 60 9.49 0.82 -23.07
C VAL A 60 8.17 0.46 -23.75
N LYS A 61 8.24 -0.15 -24.93
CA LYS A 61 7.04 -0.65 -25.59
C LYS A 61 6.35 -1.73 -24.75
N ALA A 62 5.03 -1.72 -24.74
CA ALA A 62 4.22 -2.68 -24.00
C ALA A 62 4.53 -4.12 -24.43
N GLY A 63 4.59 -4.36 -25.73
CA GLY A 63 4.91 -5.66 -26.29
C GLY A 63 3.71 -6.59 -26.40
N PRO A 64 3.92 -7.85 -26.79
CA PRO A 64 2.86 -8.84 -26.93
C PRO A 64 2.09 -9.06 -25.63
N GLY A 65 0.78 -9.32 -25.73
CA GLY A 65 -0.09 -9.58 -24.58
C GLY A 65 -0.76 -8.34 -23.98
N PHE A 66 -0.49 -7.16 -24.54
CA PHE A 66 -1.21 -5.92 -24.24
C PHE A 66 -2.18 -5.57 -25.39
N ALA A 67 -3.25 -4.86 -25.07
CA ALA A 67 -4.23 -4.41 -26.06
C ALA A 67 -3.61 -3.53 -27.16
N ASP A 68 -2.66 -2.65 -26.77
CA ASP A 68 -1.80 -1.92 -27.69
C ASP A 68 -0.32 -2.25 -27.44
N PRO A 69 0.25 -3.22 -28.20
CA PRO A 69 1.67 -3.57 -28.06
C PRO A 69 2.66 -2.44 -28.38
N GLY A 70 2.22 -1.44 -29.14
CA GLY A 70 3.02 -0.28 -29.54
C GLY A 70 3.03 0.85 -28.52
N TYR A 71 2.20 0.77 -27.48
CA TYR A 71 2.08 1.79 -26.45
C TYR A 71 3.35 1.94 -25.61
N ASP A 72 3.69 3.20 -25.27
CA ASP A 72 4.84 3.49 -24.42
C ASP A 72 4.45 3.41 -22.93
N LEU A 73 4.94 2.38 -22.25
CA LEU A 73 4.80 2.20 -20.81
C LEU A 73 6.01 2.80 -20.07
N SER A 74 5.80 3.29 -18.85
CA SER A 74 6.89 3.64 -17.95
C SER A 74 7.72 2.38 -17.62
N VAL A 75 9.04 2.50 -17.66
CA VAL A 75 9.96 1.40 -17.30
C VAL A 75 9.70 0.95 -15.86
N GLU A 76 9.50 1.88 -14.92
CA GLU A 76 9.24 1.59 -13.52
C GLU A 76 7.94 0.79 -13.33
N TRP A 77 6.87 1.18 -14.06
CA TRP A 77 5.60 0.45 -14.01
C TRP A 77 5.76 -0.98 -14.56
N LYS A 78 6.44 -1.11 -15.70
CA LYS A 78 6.67 -2.43 -16.32
C LYS A 78 7.46 -3.35 -15.40
N GLN A 79 8.50 -2.83 -14.76
CA GLN A 79 9.30 -3.56 -13.77
C GLN A 79 8.49 -3.96 -12.54
N ALA A 80 7.66 -3.04 -12.02
CA ALA A 80 6.77 -3.35 -10.89
C ALA A 80 5.80 -4.49 -11.27
N ARG A 81 5.15 -4.40 -12.43
CA ARG A 81 4.24 -5.45 -12.93
C ARG A 81 4.94 -6.80 -13.05
N ASP A 82 6.14 -6.82 -13.63
CA ASP A 82 6.87 -8.06 -13.85
C ASP A 82 7.28 -8.72 -12.51
N ARG A 83 7.67 -7.92 -11.51
CA ARG A 83 7.88 -8.41 -10.14
C ARG A 83 6.60 -8.98 -9.51
N LEU A 84 5.45 -8.33 -9.71
CA LEU A 84 4.16 -8.84 -9.19
C LEU A 84 3.77 -10.17 -9.82
N ILE A 85 4.03 -10.35 -11.11
CA ILE A 85 3.79 -11.64 -11.79
C ILE A 85 4.67 -12.74 -11.17
N GLY A 86 5.96 -12.47 -10.96
CA GLY A 86 6.87 -13.39 -10.31
C GLY A 86 6.46 -13.70 -8.86
N ALA A 87 6.05 -12.67 -8.11
CA ALA A 87 5.55 -12.81 -6.76
C ALA A 87 4.28 -13.67 -6.67
N GLU A 88 3.35 -13.49 -7.60
CA GLU A 88 2.13 -14.27 -7.69
C GLU A 88 2.40 -15.75 -8.02
N GLN A 89 3.33 -16.00 -8.96
CA GLN A 89 3.77 -17.36 -9.28
C GLN A 89 4.39 -18.04 -8.07
N HIS A 90 5.23 -17.33 -7.32
CA HIS A 90 5.82 -17.85 -6.09
C HIS A 90 4.76 -18.14 -5.01
N GLN A 91 3.83 -17.22 -4.80
CA GLN A 91 2.75 -17.37 -3.81
C GLN A 91 1.83 -18.55 -4.14
N LYS A 92 1.52 -18.78 -5.43
CA LYS A 92 0.69 -19.89 -5.90
C LYS A 92 1.42 -21.26 -5.91
N ASN A 93 2.75 -21.26 -5.80
CA ASN A 93 3.52 -22.50 -5.78
C ASN A 93 3.23 -23.29 -4.48
N PRO A 94 2.68 -24.53 -4.56
CA PRO A 94 2.37 -25.33 -3.37
C PRO A 94 3.61 -25.65 -2.52
N ASP A 95 4.78 -25.70 -3.14
CA ASP A 95 6.04 -26.02 -2.46
C ASP A 95 6.70 -24.79 -1.80
N SER A 96 6.18 -23.59 -2.05
CA SER A 96 6.68 -22.38 -1.40
C SER A 96 6.37 -22.39 0.10
N ARG A 97 7.28 -21.84 0.92
CA ARG A 97 7.03 -21.68 2.36
C ARG A 97 5.85 -20.77 2.60
N ASN A 98 5.08 -21.10 3.65
CA ASN A 98 4.02 -20.20 4.12
C ASN A 98 4.62 -18.87 4.58
N ARG A 99 4.12 -17.75 4.06
CA ARG A 99 4.60 -16.40 4.38
C ARG A 99 3.45 -15.56 4.92
N VAL A 100 3.69 -14.87 6.03
CA VAL A 100 2.78 -13.87 6.59
C VAL A 100 3.44 -12.51 6.58
N LEU A 101 2.73 -11.52 6.02
CA LEU A 101 3.11 -10.11 6.07
C LEU A 101 2.54 -9.48 7.34
N LEU A 102 3.43 -8.99 8.21
CA LEU A 102 3.11 -8.25 9.41
C LEU A 102 3.27 -6.75 9.13
N ILE A 103 2.21 -5.96 9.31
CA ILE A 103 2.20 -4.53 8.99
C ILE A 103 2.19 -3.74 10.29
N ILE A 104 3.28 -3.04 10.58
CA ILE A 104 3.36 -2.06 11.67
C ILE A 104 2.75 -0.75 11.18
N ALA A 105 1.58 -0.42 11.69
CA ALA A 105 0.83 0.76 11.26
C ALA A 105 1.01 1.98 12.17
N SER A 106 1.88 1.91 13.19
CA SER A 106 2.27 3.08 13.98
C SER A 106 3.03 4.09 13.11
N ALA A 107 2.87 5.37 13.38
CA ALA A 107 3.62 6.42 12.71
C ALA A 107 4.98 6.71 13.38
N ARG A 108 5.35 5.98 14.45
CA ARG A 108 6.56 6.24 15.24
C ARG A 108 7.44 5.02 15.40
N ASN A 109 8.74 5.25 15.39
CA ASN A 109 9.80 4.30 15.68
C ASN A 109 10.93 5.01 16.48
N ASP A 110 12.04 4.34 16.67
CA ASP A 110 13.23 4.89 17.36
C ASP A 110 13.91 6.04 16.58
N GLY A 111 13.70 6.14 15.25
CA GLY A 111 14.16 7.26 14.41
C GLY A 111 13.22 8.47 14.37
N THR A 112 12.04 8.40 15.01
CA THR A 112 11.11 9.54 15.11
C THR A 112 11.25 10.26 16.44
N CYS A 113 10.74 11.50 16.57
CA CYS A 113 10.70 12.21 17.85
C CYS A 113 9.50 11.71 18.70
N PRO A 114 9.69 11.24 19.94
CA PRO A 114 10.89 11.30 20.79
C PRO A 114 11.84 10.09 20.75
N GLY A 115 11.79 9.25 19.75
CA GLY A 115 12.70 8.11 19.61
C GLY A 115 12.35 6.90 20.48
N GLU A 116 11.07 6.66 20.69
CA GLU A 116 10.56 5.56 21.50
C GLU A 116 9.82 4.51 20.65
N VAL A 117 10.18 3.25 20.83
CA VAL A 117 9.56 2.12 20.14
C VAL A 117 8.10 1.94 20.58
N SER A 118 7.19 1.84 19.62
CA SER A 118 5.75 1.77 19.88
C SER A 118 5.28 0.40 20.44
N LYS A 119 4.16 0.39 21.16
CA LYS A 119 3.46 -0.85 21.54
C LYS A 119 3.13 -1.71 20.30
N THR A 120 2.78 -1.08 19.18
CA THR A 120 2.54 -1.74 17.90
C THR A 120 3.74 -2.59 17.46
N TRP A 121 4.95 -2.03 17.54
CA TRP A 121 6.18 -2.75 17.22
C TRP A 121 6.40 -3.95 18.15
N ARG A 122 6.16 -3.78 19.45
CA ARG A 122 6.30 -4.86 20.45
C ARG A 122 5.31 -6.00 20.19
N MET A 123 4.03 -5.68 19.92
CA MET A 123 3.02 -6.67 19.52
C MET A 123 3.39 -7.39 18.23
N THR A 124 3.91 -6.65 17.24
CA THR A 124 4.38 -7.24 15.99
C THR A 124 5.50 -8.26 16.22
N ASN A 125 6.45 -7.98 17.09
CA ASN A 125 7.52 -8.92 17.41
C ASN A 125 7.00 -10.20 18.10
N ILE A 126 6.04 -10.09 19.02
CA ILE A 126 5.39 -11.24 19.64
C ILE A 126 4.68 -12.11 18.58
N ALA A 127 3.94 -11.48 17.67
CA ALA A 127 3.28 -12.20 16.58
C ALA A 127 4.29 -12.82 15.60
N LYS A 128 5.38 -12.11 15.29
CA LYS A 128 6.47 -12.60 14.44
C LYS A 128 7.15 -13.85 15.05
N GLU A 129 7.51 -13.81 16.33
CA GLU A 129 8.12 -14.96 17.03
C GLU A 129 7.19 -16.17 16.97
N GLN A 130 5.89 -15.97 17.23
CA GLN A 130 4.91 -17.05 17.16
C GLN A 130 4.79 -17.63 15.74
N LEU A 131 4.82 -16.81 14.69
CA LEU A 131 4.77 -17.29 13.31
C LEU A 131 6.02 -18.10 12.94
N LEU A 132 7.20 -17.68 13.42
CA LEU A 132 8.45 -18.44 13.23
C LEU A 132 8.39 -19.82 13.94
N GLU A 133 7.83 -19.88 15.16
CA GLU A 133 7.59 -21.15 15.87
C GLU A 133 6.62 -22.07 15.12
N GLU A 134 5.64 -21.50 14.42
CA GLU A 134 4.71 -22.21 13.53
C GLU A 134 5.35 -22.65 12.20
N GLY A 135 6.63 -22.33 11.95
CA GLY A 135 7.37 -22.67 10.72
C GLY A 135 7.07 -21.76 9.53
N PHE A 136 6.52 -20.57 9.76
CA PHE A 136 6.23 -19.58 8.72
C PHE A 136 7.41 -18.65 8.48
N GLU A 137 7.49 -18.09 7.29
CA GLU A 137 8.26 -16.87 7.05
C GLU A 137 7.42 -15.67 7.51
N ALA A 138 8.05 -14.81 8.33
CA ALA A 138 7.43 -13.59 8.82
C ALA A 138 8.11 -12.38 8.19
N ASP A 139 7.39 -11.70 7.31
CA ASP A 139 7.84 -10.48 6.64
C ASP A 139 7.26 -9.25 7.35
N VAL A 140 8.10 -8.31 7.78
CA VAL A 140 7.66 -7.13 8.55
C VAL A 140 7.74 -5.88 7.70
N LEU A 141 6.58 -5.28 7.42
CA LEU A 141 6.44 -3.96 6.78
C LEU A 141 6.21 -2.90 7.86
N ASP A 142 7.21 -2.09 8.12
CA ASP A 142 7.11 -0.98 9.07
C ASP A 142 6.76 0.33 8.36
N LEU A 143 5.49 0.75 8.45
CA LEU A 143 5.01 1.98 7.80
C LEU A 143 5.54 3.25 8.48
N SER A 144 6.10 3.17 9.69
CA SER A 144 6.70 4.33 10.35
C SER A 144 7.93 4.87 9.62
N LEU A 145 8.56 4.05 8.76
CA LEU A 145 9.70 4.44 7.93
C LEU A 145 9.39 5.60 6.98
N ILE A 146 8.12 5.87 6.66
CA ILE A 146 7.72 7.09 5.93
C ILE A 146 8.19 8.36 6.65
N ASN A 147 8.27 8.32 7.99
CA ASN A 147 8.62 9.47 8.82
C ASN A 147 10.10 9.54 9.19
N SER A 148 10.89 8.50 8.94
CA SER A 148 12.28 8.40 9.39
C SER A 148 13.29 8.04 8.30
N ASP A 149 12.86 7.44 7.18
CA ASP A 149 13.74 7.15 6.06
C ASP A 149 13.77 8.31 5.05
N TYR A 150 14.97 8.56 4.50
CA TYR A 150 15.15 9.58 3.49
C TYR A 150 14.39 9.24 2.20
N ASP A 151 13.58 10.18 1.74
CA ASP A 151 12.83 10.15 0.46
C ASP A 151 11.94 8.90 0.27
N ARG A 152 11.42 8.33 1.37
CA ARG A 152 10.48 7.22 1.33
C ARG A 152 9.04 7.73 1.38
N HIS A 153 8.30 7.55 0.28
CA HIS A 153 6.96 8.11 0.13
C HIS A 153 5.91 7.08 -0.29
N ILE A 154 4.72 7.18 0.28
CA ILE A 154 3.48 6.67 -0.31
C ILE A 154 2.73 7.88 -0.85
N HIS A 155 2.74 8.07 -2.17
CA HIS A 155 2.01 9.18 -2.76
C HIS A 155 0.50 8.94 -2.69
N PRO A 156 -0.34 10.00 -2.56
CA PRO A 156 -1.78 9.85 -2.36
C PRO A 156 -2.48 9.23 -3.57
N CYS A 157 -3.54 8.47 -3.32
CA CYS A 157 -4.40 7.95 -4.38
C CYS A 157 -5.07 9.11 -5.14
N LYS A 158 -5.04 9.05 -6.48
CA LYS A 158 -5.68 10.07 -7.35
C LYS A 158 -7.16 9.76 -7.63
N GLY A 159 -7.74 8.71 -7.04
CA GLY A 159 -9.15 8.39 -7.13
C GLY A 159 -9.64 8.00 -8.53
N CYS A 160 -8.79 7.40 -9.37
CA CYS A 160 -9.15 7.01 -10.75
C CYS A 160 -10.43 6.16 -10.82
N VAL A 161 -10.69 5.35 -9.81
CA VAL A 161 -11.88 4.50 -9.68
C VAL A 161 -13.20 5.30 -9.67
N SER A 162 -13.17 6.56 -9.25
CA SER A 162 -14.36 7.41 -9.24
C SER A 162 -14.86 7.78 -10.63
N THR A 163 -14.06 7.56 -11.67
CA THR A 163 -14.44 7.75 -13.07
C THR A 163 -14.99 6.47 -13.66
N ALA A 164 -14.22 5.40 -13.55
CA ALA A 164 -14.56 4.02 -13.92
C ALA A 164 -13.46 3.09 -13.37
N MET A 165 -13.81 1.87 -12.94
CA MET A 165 -12.83 0.95 -12.35
C MET A 165 -11.68 0.60 -13.30
N PRO A 166 -11.90 0.33 -14.61
CA PRO A 166 -10.80 0.03 -15.53
C PRO A 166 -9.79 1.16 -15.75
N LEU A 167 -10.09 2.39 -15.27
CA LEU A 167 -9.16 3.51 -15.28
C LEU A 167 -8.10 3.40 -14.17
N CYS A 168 -8.37 2.61 -13.14
CA CYS A 168 -7.41 2.25 -12.11
C CYS A 168 -6.62 1.03 -12.55
N HIS A 169 -5.30 1.14 -12.67
CA HIS A 169 -4.46 0.07 -13.17
C HIS A 169 -3.84 -0.75 -12.04
N TRP A 170 -3.59 -2.03 -12.29
CA TRP A 170 -2.87 -2.94 -11.41
C TRP A 170 -1.53 -3.37 -12.02
N PRO A 171 -0.37 -3.07 -11.37
CA PRO A 171 -0.22 -2.14 -10.25
C PRO A 171 -0.59 -0.70 -10.63
N CYS A 172 -0.72 0.17 -9.62
CA CYS A 172 -1.09 1.57 -9.84
C CYS A 172 -0.11 2.27 -10.79
N SER A 173 -0.62 2.88 -11.87
CA SER A 173 0.18 3.61 -12.87
C SER A 173 0.13 5.13 -12.71
N CYS A 174 -0.40 5.64 -11.60
CA CYS A 174 -0.40 7.09 -11.34
C CYS A 174 1.01 7.63 -11.11
N TYR A 175 1.90 6.78 -10.65
CA TYR A 175 3.30 7.09 -10.33
C TYR A 175 4.25 6.18 -11.12
N PRO A 176 5.49 6.64 -11.39
CA PRO A 176 6.03 7.96 -11.05
C PRO A 176 5.37 9.10 -11.82
N ASN A 177 5.52 10.34 -11.31
CA ASN A 177 5.18 11.57 -11.99
C ASN A 177 6.31 12.59 -11.78
N HIS A 178 7.27 12.58 -12.69
CA HIS A 178 8.49 13.37 -12.58
C HIS A 178 8.22 14.88 -12.63
N GLY A 179 7.25 15.32 -13.43
CA GLY A 179 6.88 16.73 -13.51
C GLY A 179 6.37 17.31 -12.19
N GLU A 180 5.80 16.48 -11.33
CA GLU A 180 5.33 16.88 -9.99
C GLU A 180 6.26 16.41 -8.86
N ARG A 181 7.47 15.91 -9.18
CA ARG A 181 8.43 15.34 -8.21
C ARG A 181 7.85 14.20 -7.38
N GLN A 182 6.84 13.49 -7.91
CA GLN A 182 6.23 12.33 -7.26
C GLN A 182 6.91 11.06 -7.76
N VAL A 183 8.11 10.84 -7.26
CA VAL A 183 8.99 9.70 -7.58
C VAL A 183 9.23 8.86 -6.32
N ASN A 184 9.98 7.78 -6.44
CA ASN A 184 10.30 6.89 -5.32
C ASN A 184 9.06 6.36 -4.57
N ASP A 185 8.03 5.95 -5.34
CA ASP A 185 6.79 5.44 -4.77
C ASP A 185 7.00 4.08 -4.09
N TRP A 186 6.99 4.08 -2.77
CA TRP A 186 7.18 2.87 -1.96
C TRP A 186 6.11 1.81 -2.19
N MET A 187 4.94 2.18 -2.72
CA MET A 187 3.90 1.21 -3.06
C MET A 187 4.37 0.14 -4.04
N ASN A 188 5.37 0.41 -4.88
CA ASN A 188 5.92 -0.61 -5.80
C ASN A 188 6.56 -1.79 -5.06
N GLU A 189 7.16 -1.56 -3.88
CA GLU A 189 7.65 -2.61 -2.98
C GLU A 189 6.49 -3.22 -2.16
N ILE A 190 5.60 -2.37 -1.66
CA ILE A 190 4.47 -2.80 -0.81
C ILE A 190 3.55 -3.74 -1.59
N TYR A 191 3.22 -3.46 -2.85
CA TYR A 191 2.40 -4.35 -3.68
C TYR A 191 3.01 -5.74 -3.80
N GLU A 192 4.32 -5.83 -4.04
CA GLU A 192 5.03 -7.11 -4.16
C GLU A 192 4.93 -7.93 -2.86
N ARG A 193 5.12 -7.29 -1.71
CA ARG A 193 5.02 -7.93 -0.39
C ARG A 193 3.61 -8.43 -0.10
N TRP A 194 2.57 -7.68 -0.48
CA TRP A 194 1.18 -8.10 -0.39
C TRP A 194 0.88 -9.30 -1.29
N VAL A 195 1.42 -9.30 -2.52
CA VAL A 195 1.22 -10.39 -3.48
C VAL A 195 1.93 -11.67 -3.03
N LEU A 196 3.16 -11.58 -2.50
CA LEU A 196 3.93 -12.72 -1.99
C LEU A 196 3.32 -13.40 -0.76
N ALA A 197 2.55 -12.65 0.03
CA ALA A 197 2.02 -13.15 1.29
C ALA A 197 0.88 -14.17 1.09
N HIS A 198 0.84 -15.19 1.94
CA HIS A 198 -0.28 -16.11 2.10
C HIS A 198 -1.25 -15.65 3.20
N GLY A 199 -0.74 -14.86 4.14
CA GLY A 199 -1.51 -14.25 5.22
C GLY A 199 -1.02 -12.83 5.51
N ILE A 200 -1.90 -11.99 6.06
CA ILE A 200 -1.65 -10.60 6.42
C ILE A 200 -2.04 -10.39 7.87
N ILE A 201 -1.20 -9.77 8.68
CA ILE A 201 -1.56 -9.30 10.01
C ILE A 201 -1.31 -7.79 10.07
N ILE A 202 -2.36 -7.00 10.30
CA ILE A 202 -2.24 -5.56 10.52
C ILE A 202 -2.22 -5.30 12.02
N VAL A 203 -1.14 -4.68 12.50
CA VAL A 203 -0.98 -4.26 13.89
C VAL A 203 -1.06 -2.74 13.92
N THR A 204 -2.10 -2.18 14.53
CA THR A 204 -2.38 -0.75 14.46
C THR A 204 -2.80 -0.16 15.80
N PRO A 205 -2.27 1.03 16.16
CA PRO A 205 -2.89 1.83 17.19
C PRO A 205 -4.12 2.56 16.62
N VAL A 206 -4.92 3.12 17.50
CA VAL A 206 -5.99 4.07 17.14
C VAL A 206 -5.48 5.49 17.33
N TYR A 207 -5.55 6.29 16.26
CA TYR A 207 -5.26 7.73 16.30
C TYR A 207 -6.54 8.51 15.99
N TRP A 208 -7.02 9.31 16.95
CA TRP A 208 -8.22 10.13 16.77
C TRP A 208 -9.41 9.34 16.19
N TYR A 209 -9.74 8.20 16.82
CA TYR A 209 -10.84 7.30 16.45
C TYR A 209 -10.68 6.60 15.08
N GLN A 210 -9.52 6.72 14.42
CA GLN A 210 -9.25 6.17 13.09
C GLN A 210 -7.91 5.44 13.04
N THR A 211 -7.63 4.85 11.88
CA THR A 211 -6.29 4.32 11.59
C THR A 211 -5.28 5.46 11.45
N PRO A 212 -4.01 5.24 11.80
CA PRO A 212 -2.95 6.22 11.51
C PRO A 212 -2.90 6.60 10.03
N GLY A 213 -2.51 7.85 9.74
CA GLY A 213 -2.43 8.37 8.37
C GLY A 213 -1.54 7.53 7.45
N VAL A 214 -0.43 6.99 7.97
CA VAL A 214 0.49 6.12 7.21
C VAL A 214 -0.20 4.82 6.75
N LEU A 215 -1.06 4.22 7.60
CA LEU A 215 -1.86 3.06 7.22
C LEU A 215 -2.93 3.44 6.18
N LYS A 216 -3.61 4.56 6.39
CA LYS A 216 -4.68 5.01 5.49
C LYS A 216 -4.14 5.34 4.09
N GLN A 217 -2.95 5.91 3.97
CA GLN A 217 -2.29 6.14 2.69
C GLN A 217 -2.06 4.82 1.92
N MET A 218 -1.58 3.79 2.60
CA MET A 218 -1.41 2.46 2.00
C MET A 218 -2.75 1.86 1.58
N ILE A 219 -3.78 1.92 2.45
CA ILE A 219 -5.14 1.41 2.16
C ILE A 219 -5.70 2.07 0.90
N ASP A 220 -5.65 3.39 0.80
CA ASP A 220 -6.16 4.12 -0.35
C ASP A 220 -5.46 3.73 -1.66
N ARG A 221 -4.17 3.43 -1.59
CA ARG A 221 -3.38 2.99 -2.73
C ARG A 221 -3.61 1.52 -3.10
N LEU A 222 -4.13 0.70 -2.19
CA LEU A 222 -4.49 -0.70 -2.46
C LEU A 222 -5.83 -0.84 -3.22
N VAL A 223 -6.57 0.23 -3.47
CA VAL A 223 -7.79 0.20 -4.28
C VAL A 223 -7.55 -0.41 -5.67
N CYS A 224 -6.36 -0.27 -6.24
CA CYS A 224 -6.02 -0.90 -7.51
C CYS A 224 -5.93 -2.44 -7.44
N ALA A 225 -5.77 -3.00 -6.26
CA ALA A 225 -5.83 -4.45 -6.05
C ALA A 225 -7.26 -4.99 -5.99
N ASP A 226 -8.25 -4.09 -5.85
CA ASP A 226 -9.67 -4.40 -5.78
C ASP A 226 -10.39 -4.02 -7.08
N GLY A 227 -10.10 -4.73 -8.15
CA GLY A 227 -10.72 -4.54 -9.46
C GLY A 227 -9.88 -3.77 -10.49
N GLY A 228 -8.62 -3.44 -10.19
CA GLY A 228 -7.76 -2.69 -11.08
C GLY A 228 -7.42 -3.41 -12.39
N ASN A 229 -7.30 -2.63 -13.44
CA ASN A 229 -7.02 -3.11 -14.81
C ASN A 229 -5.53 -3.49 -14.96
N PRO A 230 -5.19 -4.75 -15.27
CA PRO A 230 -3.80 -5.18 -15.46
C PRO A 230 -3.18 -4.69 -16.77
N ASP A 231 -4.00 -4.13 -17.68
CA ASP A 231 -3.54 -3.62 -18.98
C ASP A 231 -3.85 -2.11 -19.13
N PRO A 232 -2.91 -1.22 -18.79
CA PRO A 232 -3.10 0.22 -18.94
C PRO A 232 -3.17 0.67 -20.40
N THR A 233 -2.80 -0.18 -21.36
CA THR A 233 -2.86 0.16 -22.80
C THR A 233 -4.29 0.09 -23.34
N SER A 234 -5.15 -0.70 -22.73
CA SER A 234 -6.58 -0.80 -23.09
C SER A 234 -7.36 0.49 -22.86
N THR A 235 -6.80 1.40 -22.06
CA THR A 235 -7.34 2.74 -21.80
C THR A 235 -6.39 3.85 -22.27
N HIS A 236 -5.47 3.54 -23.17
CA HIS A 236 -4.38 4.44 -23.61
C HIS A 236 -3.80 5.28 -22.48
N GLY A 237 -3.54 4.61 -21.35
CA GLY A 237 -3.07 5.19 -20.10
C GLY A 237 -4.20 5.66 -19.20
N LYS A 238 -4.89 6.75 -19.48
CA LYS A 238 -5.93 7.33 -18.61
C LYS A 238 -7.08 7.98 -19.40
N THR A 239 -7.49 7.39 -20.51
CA THR A 239 -8.63 7.88 -21.28
C THR A 239 -9.94 7.48 -20.60
N ALA A 240 -10.65 8.45 -20.05
CA ALA A 240 -11.85 8.24 -19.25
C ALA A 240 -12.96 7.52 -20.05
N GLU A 241 -13.17 7.93 -21.31
CA GLU A 241 -14.26 7.39 -22.12
C GLU A 241 -14.04 5.92 -22.47
N GLU A 242 -12.79 5.53 -22.77
CA GLU A 242 -12.44 4.12 -23.01
C GLU A 242 -12.66 3.27 -21.75
N ALA A 243 -12.22 3.76 -20.58
CA ALA A 243 -12.44 3.04 -19.33
C ALA A 243 -13.91 2.87 -18.99
N LYS A 244 -14.74 3.91 -19.19
CA LYS A 244 -16.19 3.82 -19.02
C LYS A 244 -16.82 2.83 -19.98
N GLN A 245 -16.32 2.76 -21.23
CA GLN A 245 -16.84 1.81 -22.20
C GLN A 245 -16.52 0.38 -21.77
N ILE A 246 -15.27 0.10 -21.38
CA ILE A 246 -14.86 -1.22 -20.88
C ILE A 246 -15.74 -1.64 -19.68
N GLU A 247 -16.04 -0.72 -18.77
CA GLU A 247 -16.90 -1.03 -17.62
C GLU A 247 -18.35 -1.34 -18.01
N ARG A 248 -18.92 -0.60 -18.99
CA ARG A 248 -20.27 -0.85 -19.53
C ARG A 248 -20.38 -2.16 -20.30
N ASP A 249 -19.30 -2.55 -20.95
CA ASP A 249 -19.22 -3.82 -21.71
C ASP A 249 -19.09 -5.05 -20.80
N GLY A 250 -18.89 -4.83 -19.49
CA GLY A 250 -18.83 -5.85 -18.45
C GLY A 250 -17.43 -6.03 -17.86
N TRP A 251 -17.07 -5.19 -16.91
CA TRP A 251 -15.83 -5.34 -16.14
C TRP A 251 -16.03 -6.36 -15.02
N ASP A 252 -15.09 -7.27 -14.84
CA ASP A 252 -15.19 -8.39 -13.89
C ASP A 252 -14.67 -8.06 -12.49
N TYR A 253 -14.14 -6.85 -12.26
CA TYR A 253 -13.58 -6.39 -10.97
C TYR A 253 -12.62 -7.42 -10.35
N PRO A 254 -11.49 -7.72 -10.96
CA PRO A 254 -10.60 -8.79 -10.53
C PRO A 254 -10.03 -8.50 -9.14
N LYS A 255 -10.19 -9.47 -8.23
CA LYS A 255 -9.69 -9.39 -6.84
C LYS A 255 -8.25 -9.90 -6.78
N HIS A 256 -7.26 -9.04 -7.05
CA HIS A 256 -5.85 -9.44 -7.19
C HIS A 256 -5.21 -9.97 -5.90
N LEU A 257 -5.82 -9.71 -4.73
CA LEU A 257 -5.34 -10.19 -3.43
C LEU A 257 -6.27 -11.21 -2.76
N ALA A 258 -7.29 -11.71 -3.48
CA ALA A 258 -8.23 -12.68 -2.91
C ALA A 258 -7.54 -13.96 -2.42
N GLY A 259 -8.14 -14.60 -1.43
CA GLY A 259 -7.71 -15.89 -0.90
C GLY A 259 -6.57 -15.85 0.11
N ARG A 260 -6.04 -14.67 0.47
CA ARG A 260 -5.08 -14.53 1.57
C ARG A 260 -5.80 -14.50 2.90
N ALA A 261 -5.30 -15.23 3.91
CA ALA A 261 -5.85 -15.13 5.25
C ALA A 261 -5.48 -13.78 5.90
N PHE A 262 -6.32 -13.26 6.80
CA PHE A 262 -5.95 -12.06 7.53
C PHE A 262 -6.25 -12.13 9.02
N GLY A 263 -5.48 -11.37 9.80
CA GLY A 263 -5.69 -11.10 11.21
C GLY A 263 -5.47 -9.62 11.54
N LEU A 264 -6.07 -9.18 12.64
CA LEU A 264 -6.03 -7.79 13.10
C LEU A 264 -5.62 -7.72 14.56
N LEU A 265 -4.68 -6.83 14.87
CA LEU A 265 -4.28 -6.45 16.22
C LEU A 265 -4.48 -4.94 16.35
N VAL A 266 -5.61 -4.54 16.93
CA VAL A 266 -5.97 -3.14 17.13
C VAL A 266 -5.84 -2.79 18.60
N HIS A 267 -5.08 -1.77 18.92
CA HIS A 267 -4.92 -1.34 20.30
C HIS A 267 -5.10 0.16 20.46
N GLY A 268 -5.50 0.55 21.65
CA GLY A 268 -5.68 1.95 22.03
C GLY A 268 -5.61 2.13 23.54
N ASP A 269 -5.68 3.35 23.95
CA ASP A 269 -5.71 3.76 25.36
C ASP A 269 -7.03 4.42 25.75
N VAL A 270 -7.86 4.82 24.78
CA VAL A 270 -9.13 5.52 25.00
C VAL A 270 -10.26 4.80 24.24
N ALA A 271 -10.84 5.40 23.21
CA ALA A 271 -12.01 4.89 22.50
C ALA A 271 -11.69 4.64 21.00
N GLY A 272 -12.59 3.94 20.29
CA GLY A 272 -12.52 3.80 18.83
C GLY A 272 -11.88 2.51 18.30
N ILE A 273 -11.37 1.61 19.17
CA ILE A 273 -10.70 0.37 18.74
C ILE A 273 -11.66 -0.54 17.95
N GLU A 274 -12.89 -0.72 18.40
CA GLU A 274 -13.90 -1.57 17.75
C GLU A 274 -14.27 -1.04 16.36
N GLY A 275 -14.42 0.28 16.23
CA GLY A 275 -14.71 0.93 14.95
C GLY A 275 -13.59 0.73 13.93
N VAL A 276 -12.34 0.88 14.35
CA VAL A 276 -11.16 0.65 13.51
C VAL A 276 -11.04 -0.83 13.12
N ARG A 277 -11.19 -1.76 14.09
CA ARG A 277 -11.16 -3.20 13.81
C ARG A 277 -12.21 -3.58 12.77
N ARG A 278 -13.46 -3.12 12.96
CA ARG A 278 -14.58 -3.41 12.07
C ARG A 278 -14.32 -2.87 10.66
N SER A 279 -13.91 -1.61 10.53
CA SER A 279 -13.64 -1.02 9.21
C SER A 279 -12.52 -1.71 8.45
N LEU A 280 -11.46 -2.17 9.15
CA LEU A 280 -10.37 -2.94 8.55
C LEU A 280 -10.83 -4.35 8.15
N SER A 281 -11.64 -5.02 8.97
CA SER A 281 -12.19 -6.33 8.64
C SER A 281 -13.10 -6.26 7.41
N ASP A 282 -14.05 -5.34 7.40
CA ASP A 282 -14.98 -5.13 6.28
C ASP A 282 -14.22 -4.82 4.98
N TRP A 283 -13.16 -4.00 5.05
CA TRP A 283 -12.32 -3.69 3.89
C TRP A 283 -11.57 -4.91 3.37
N LEU A 284 -10.91 -5.69 4.24
CA LEU A 284 -10.13 -6.86 3.83
C LEU A 284 -11.04 -7.97 3.27
N GLU A 285 -12.21 -8.18 3.89
CA GLU A 285 -13.21 -9.13 3.38
C GLU A 285 -13.76 -8.69 2.02
N TRP A 286 -14.01 -7.38 1.83
CA TRP A 286 -14.40 -6.82 0.53
C TRP A 286 -13.37 -7.10 -0.56
N MET A 287 -12.08 -7.02 -0.23
CA MET A 287 -11.00 -7.37 -1.15
C MET A 287 -10.85 -8.89 -1.40
N GLY A 288 -11.71 -9.71 -0.79
CA GLY A 288 -11.70 -11.16 -0.95
C GLY A 288 -10.69 -11.89 -0.07
N LEU A 289 -10.18 -11.26 0.99
CA LEU A 289 -9.33 -11.96 1.95
C LEU A 289 -10.19 -12.80 2.90
N VAL A 290 -9.58 -13.85 3.45
CA VAL A 290 -10.23 -14.82 4.33
C VAL A 290 -9.99 -14.43 5.80
N ASN A 291 -11.07 -14.16 6.52
CA ASN A 291 -11.02 -13.88 7.94
C ASN A 291 -10.57 -15.12 8.72
N SER A 292 -9.55 -14.98 9.58
CA SER A 292 -8.99 -16.08 10.38
C SER A 292 -9.84 -16.45 11.61
N GLY A 293 -11.08 -15.99 11.67
CA GLY A 293 -12.03 -16.29 12.74
C GLY A 293 -11.90 -15.35 13.95
N SER A 294 -12.66 -15.65 15.00
CA SER A 294 -12.76 -14.80 16.19
C SER A 294 -11.44 -14.58 16.92
N PHE A 295 -10.56 -15.57 16.93
CA PHE A 295 -9.22 -15.46 17.51
C PHE A 295 -8.22 -14.74 16.58
N GLY A 296 -8.55 -14.54 15.31
CA GLY A 296 -7.76 -13.78 14.35
C GLY A 296 -7.91 -12.26 14.46
N GLN A 297 -8.80 -11.79 15.32
CA GLN A 297 -9.05 -10.35 15.50
C GLN A 297 -9.02 -9.98 16.98
N LEU A 298 -8.11 -9.09 17.33
CA LEU A 298 -7.95 -8.56 18.68
C LEU A 298 -8.18 -7.06 18.67
N ASP A 299 -9.01 -6.57 19.59
CA ASP A 299 -9.14 -5.16 19.96
C ASP A 299 -8.99 -5.02 21.48
N ARG A 300 -8.00 -4.26 21.94
CA ARG A 300 -7.70 -4.10 23.36
C ARG A 300 -7.28 -2.69 23.71
N PHE A 301 -7.83 -2.21 24.83
CA PHE A 301 -7.25 -1.04 25.52
C PHE A 301 -6.06 -1.48 26.35
N ILE A 302 -4.94 -0.77 26.20
CA ILE A 302 -3.70 -1.04 26.92
C ILE A 302 -3.35 0.18 27.77
N GLY A 303 -3.31 0.00 29.10
CA GLY A 303 -3.06 1.08 30.03
C GLY A 303 -4.25 2.03 30.28
N TYR A 304 -5.47 1.57 30.06
CA TYR A 304 -6.69 2.39 30.13
C TYR A 304 -6.91 3.08 31.50
N TYR A 305 -6.57 2.39 32.59
CA TYR A 305 -6.74 2.88 33.96
C TYR A 305 -5.45 3.45 34.59
N GLU A 306 -4.39 3.52 33.82
CA GLU A 306 -3.10 3.99 34.30
C GLU A 306 -2.70 5.30 33.62
N SER A 307 -1.62 5.94 34.11
CA SER A 307 -1.02 7.07 33.43
C SER A 307 -0.57 6.68 32.02
N TYR A 308 -0.82 7.55 31.04
CA TYR A 308 -0.32 7.31 29.67
C TYR A 308 1.19 7.10 29.63
N ALA A 309 1.91 7.76 30.54
CA ALA A 309 3.36 7.61 30.70
C ALA A 309 3.78 6.16 31.02
N ASP A 310 2.94 5.40 31.72
CA ASP A 310 3.22 4.03 32.19
C ASP A 310 2.66 2.95 31.25
N SER A 311 2.13 3.35 30.10
CA SER A 311 1.39 2.45 29.22
C SER A 311 2.27 1.36 28.53
N HIS A 312 3.58 1.58 28.43
CA HIS A 312 4.52 0.60 27.92
C HIS A 312 4.82 -0.49 28.96
N GLU A 313 5.07 -0.09 30.20
CA GLU A 313 5.26 -1.00 31.34
C GLU A 313 3.99 -1.79 31.62
N THR A 314 2.82 -1.19 31.44
CA THR A 314 1.53 -1.89 31.53
C THR A 314 1.44 -3.01 30.50
N PHE A 315 1.79 -2.74 29.24
CA PHE A 315 1.84 -3.77 28.20
C PHE A 315 2.86 -4.89 28.53
N ASP A 316 4.03 -4.54 29.05
CA ASP A 316 5.06 -5.52 29.39
C ASP A 316 4.63 -6.46 30.54
N ARG A 317 3.76 -5.99 31.43
CA ARG A 317 3.16 -6.77 32.53
C ARG A 317 1.93 -7.58 32.10
N ASP A 318 1.23 -7.17 31.06
CA ASP A 318 0.00 -7.78 30.60
C ASP A 318 0.26 -9.06 29.78
N LYS A 319 0.41 -10.18 30.51
CA LYS A 319 0.65 -11.48 29.88
C LYS A 319 -0.57 -11.98 29.09
N ALA A 320 -1.77 -11.52 29.44
CA ALA A 320 -2.99 -11.90 28.73
C ALA A 320 -3.00 -11.30 27.32
N VAL A 321 -2.76 -10.00 27.17
CA VAL A 321 -2.69 -9.33 25.85
C VAL A 321 -1.55 -9.91 25.00
N GLN A 322 -0.40 -10.24 25.61
CA GLN A 322 0.69 -10.89 24.89
C GLN A 322 0.28 -12.26 24.36
N GLU A 323 -0.45 -13.08 25.14
CA GLU A 323 -0.93 -14.39 24.69
C GLU A 323 -2.06 -14.27 23.65
N GLU A 324 -2.97 -13.31 23.81
CA GLU A 324 -3.98 -12.98 22.80
C GLU A 324 -3.33 -12.58 21.46
N THR A 325 -2.21 -11.83 21.51
CA THR A 325 -1.41 -11.48 20.33
C THR A 325 -0.85 -12.72 19.64
N ARG A 326 -0.32 -13.71 20.40
CA ARG A 326 0.12 -15.00 19.84
C ARG A 326 -1.04 -15.79 19.25
N ASN A 327 -2.21 -15.75 19.86
CA ASN A 327 -3.40 -16.43 19.35
C ASN A 327 -3.84 -15.87 17.98
N VAL A 328 -3.72 -14.57 17.73
CA VAL A 328 -3.96 -14.00 16.40
C VAL A 328 -3.00 -14.59 15.38
N ALA A 329 -1.70 -14.69 15.71
CA ALA A 329 -0.71 -15.29 14.83
C ALA A 329 -1.01 -16.76 14.52
N ARG A 330 -1.37 -17.56 15.55
CA ARG A 330 -1.77 -18.99 15.39
C ARG A 330 -3.03 -19.12 14.53
N ALA A 331 -4.02 -18.27 14.73
CA ALA A 331 -5.27 -18.29 13.96
C ALA A 331 -4.98 -18.01 12.47
N VAL A 332 -4.15 -16.98 12.17
CA VAL A 332 -3.74 -16.70 10.79
C VAL A 332 -2.92 -17.84 10.21
N ALA A 333 -1.97 -18.41 10.95
CA ALA A 333 -1.19 -19.56 10.50
C ALA A 333 -2.08 -20.76 10.16
N THR A 334 -3.09 -21.04 11.00
CA THR A 334 -4.08 -22.09 10.75
C THR A 334 -4.91 -21.79 9.50
N ALA A 335 -5.44 -20.57 9.37
CA ALA A 335 -6.23 -20.17 8.22
C ALA A 335 -5.43 -20.25 6.90
N VAL A 336 -4.16 -19.85 6.90
CA VAL A 336 -3.27 -20.01 5.73
C VAL A 336 -3.12 -21.47 5.33
N ARG A 337 -2.90 -22.38 6.30
CA ARG A 337 -2.79 -23.81 6.01
C ARG A 337 -4.09 -24.38 5.44
N GLU A 338 -5.25 -23.97 5.98
CA GLU A 338 -6.56 -24.39 5.48
C GLU A 338 -6.83 -23.89 4.06
N VAL A 339 -6.57 -22.61 3.79
CA VAL A 339 -6.71 -22.02 2.45
C VAL A 339 -5.82 -22.74 1.44
N ARG A 340 -4.54 -22.93 1.75
CA ARG A 340 -3.60 -23.61 0.85
C ARG A 340 -3.93 -25.08 0.62
N ALA A 341 -4.57 -25.72 1.60
CA ALA A 341 -5.06 -27.07 1.47
C ALA A 341 -6.43 -27.19 0.74
N GLY A 342 -6.99 -26.05 0.28
CA GLY A 342 -8.29 -26.01 -0.41
C GLY A 342 -9.49 -26.36 0.49
N ARG A 343 -9.34 -26.27 1.80
CA ARG A 343 -10.41 -26.59 2.76
C ARG A 343 -11.30 -25.39 3.12
N VAL A 344 -10.87 -24.18 2.81
CA VAL A 344 -11.70 -22.99 2.92
C VAL A 344 -12.25 -22.67 1.56
N ALA A 345 -13.57 -22.65 1.42
CA ALA A 345 -14.21 -22.16 0.20
C ALA A 345 -13.99 -20.66 0.12
N VAL A 346 -13.00 -20.24 -0.66
CA VAL A 346 -12.95 -18.87 -1.14
C VAL A 346 -14.10 -18.73 -2.10
N VAL A 347 -15.10 -17.92 -1.78
CA VAL A 347 -16.21 -17.63 -2.68
C VAL A 347 -15.63 -16.85 -3.87
N SER A 348 -15.14 -17.59 -4.86
CA SER A 348 -14.53 -17.02 -6.06
C SER A 348 -15.54 -16.66 -7.14
N GLN A 349 -16.80 -17.12 -6.96
CA GLN A 349 -17.87 -16.73 -7.87
C GLN A 349 -18.69 -15.60 -7.25
N PRO A 350 -18.88 -14.49 -7.95
CA PRO A 350 -19.71 -13.42 -7.46
C PRO A 350 -21.12 -13.93 -7.26
N LEU A 351 -21.59 -13.90 -6.01
CA LEU A 351 -23.00 -13.87 -5.77
C LEU A 351 -23.54 -12.72 -6.61
N LYS A 352 -24.56 -12.95 -7.44
CA LYS A 352 -25.15 -11.87 -8.23
C LYS A 352 -25.57 -10.77 -7.28
N ASP A 353 -24.93 -9.62 -7.39
CA ASP A 353 -25.40 -8.43 -6.68
C ASP A 353 -26.77 -8.08 -7.26
N PRO A 354 -27.83 -7.99 -6.43
CA PRO A 354 -29.15 -7.59 -6.89
C PRO A 354 -29.20 -6.12 -7.33
N ARG A 355 -28.14 -5.35 -7.08
CA ARG A 355 -28.00 -3.97 -7.52
C ARG A 355 -26.84 -3.85 -8.48
N PRO A 356 -27.06 -3.51 -9.76
CA PRO A 356 -25.98 -3.15 -10.63
C PRO A 356 -25.30 -1.90 -10.05
N LYS A 357 -23.98 -1.96 -9.94
CA LYS A 357 -23.18 -0.79 -9.58
C LYS A 357 -23.30 0.29 -10.65
#